data_454c760cbf92276527c7a1f1224e6ac5
#
_entry.id   454c760cbf92276527c7a1f1224e6ac5
#
_cell.length_a   1.000
_cell.length_b   1.000
_cell.length_c   1.000
_cell.angle_alpha   90.00
_cell.angle_beta   90.00
_cell.angle_gamma   90.00
#
_symmetry.space_group_name_H-M   'P 1'
#
loop_
_entity.id
_entity.type
_entity.pdbx_description
1 polymer ?
#
loop_
_entity_poly.entity_id
_entity_poly.type
_entity_poly.pdbx_seq_one_letter_code
_entity_poly.pdbx_strand_id
1 'polypeptide(L)'
;DFDSLFKAMSKISKNELVDVCVGFDPYLQNIRMQRESLSSDLKNLAGVIKGNKNRVSAMKDTVKIALSGRRYMDNVEYSVHLILEEKTQESATTSIVEVKRICNHAGGSEIESSIPKILRANPFTPLNNIIGPRGERWMPIHVIIPHSKANQAMREIQQLLAKHQDKLDKNKIGVGFLYTVISNNGFVIEPVFFTPDSIDEIHKEVVEDGILKNIECFEDNPVARGLTNTLRYELFDLFEDIGGVHMQIGKSYNFRKGLNIESWNVIENIKHTVDPNGLI
;
A
#
# COMPACT_ATOMS: atom_id res chain seq x y z
N ASP A 1 -7.93 -4.69 14.89
CA ASP A 1 -7.50 -5.91 14.19
C ASP A 1 -7.85 -5.82 12.70
N PHE A 2 -7.28 -6.71 11.88
CA PHE A 2 -7.53 -6.70 10.44
C PHE A 2 -8.95 -7.13 10.06
N ASP A 3 -9.61 -7.97 10.84
CA ASP A 3 -10.99 -8.39 10.57
C ASP A 3 -11.95 -7.19 10.59
N SER A 4 -11.81 -6.33 11.59
CA SER A 4 -12.57 -5.09 11.70
C SER A 4 -12.27 -4.11 10.57
N LEU A 5 -10.97 -3.93 10.25
CA LEU A 5 -10.53 -3.09 9.13
C LEU A 5 -11.12 -3.58 7.80
N PHE A 6 -10.99 -4.88 7.49
CA PHE A 6 -11.47 -5.46 6.23
C PHE A 6 -12.99 -5.38 6.09
N LYS A 7 -13.72 -5.56 7.20
CA LYS A 7 -15.17 -5.38 7.24
C LYS A 7 -15.57 -3.95 6.89
N ALA A 8 -14.87 -2.95 7.45
CA ALA A 8 -15.12 -1.54 7.16
C ALA A 8 -14.77 -1.22 5.70
N MET A 9 -13.57 -1.56 5.23
CA MET A 9 -13.11 -1.31 3.86
C MET A 9 -14.04 -1.95 2.83
N SER A 10 -14.42 -3.22 3.05
CA SER A 10 -15.34 -3.94 2.15
C SER A 10 -16.72 -3.30 2.08
N LYS A 11 -17.24 -2.82 3.22
CA LYS A 11 -18.56 -2.17 3.24
C LYS A 11 -18.52 -0.79 2.57
N ILE A 12 -17.47 -0.01 2.80
CA ILE A 12 -17.23 1.29 2.16
C ILE A 12 -17.15 1.13 0.64
N SER A 13 -16.33 0.16 0.18
CA SER A 13 -16.11 -0.14 -1.23
C SER A 13 -17.39 -0.60 -1.93
N LYS A 14 -18.12 -1.57 -1.35
CA LYS A 14 -19.37 -2.07 -1.94
C LYS A 14 -20.46 -1.03 -2.06
N ASN A 15 -20.45 -0.01 -1.24
CA ASN A 15 -21.38 1.11 -1.30
C ASN A 15 -20.84 2.28 -2.14
N GLU A 16 -19.67 2.14 -2.77
CA GLU A 16 -19.05 3.15 -3.65
C GLU A 16 -18.93 4.53 -2.99
N LEU A 17 -18.60 4.55 -1.69
CA LEU A 17 -18.60 5.77 -0.89
C LEU A 17 -17.32 6.59 -1.00
N VAL A 18 -16.25 6.04 -1.58
CA VAL A 18 -14.94 6.68 -1.64
C VAL A 18 -14.22 6.35 -2.95
N ASP A 19 -13.38 7.26 -3.40
CA ASP A 19 -12.53 7.10 -4.58
C ASP A 19 -11.21 6.40 -4.25
N VAL A 20 -10.69 6.62 -3.04
CA VAL A 20 -9.47 5.97 -2.53
C VAL A 20 -9.74 5.37 -1.16
N CYS A 21 -9.36 4.10 -1.01
CA CYS A 21 -9.45 3.37 0.25
C CYS A 21 -8.16 2.56 0.43
N VAL A 22 -7.25 3.05 1.28
CA VAL A 22 -5.95 2.42 1.53
C VAL A 22 -5.77 2.18 3.01
N GLY A 23 -5.50 0.94 3.39
CA GLY A 23 -5.27 0.52 4.77
C GLY A 23 -3.82 0.08 5.01
N PHE A 24 -3.37 0.19 6.24
CA PHE A 24 -2.04 -0.24 6.68
C PHE A 24 -2.14 -1.07 7.94
N ASP A 25 -1.28 -2.08 8.02
CA ASP A 25 -1.03 -2.83 9.24
C ASP A 25 -0.09 -2.05 10.19
N PRO A 26 0.05 -2.48 11.45
CA PRO A 26 0.92 -1.80 12.42
C PRO A 26 2.37 -1.69 11.96
N TYR A 27 2.92 -2.73 11.32
CA TYR A 27 4.31 -2.73 10.90
C TYR A 27 4.58 -1.69 9.80
N LEU A 28 3.81 -1.75 8.71
CA LEU A 28 3.97 -0.83 7.59
C LEU A 28 3.69 0.62 8.00
N GLN A 29 2.71 0.83 8.88
CA GLN A 29 2.42 2.14 9.45
C GLN A 29 3.63 2.70 10.21
N ASN A 30 4.25 1.91 11.09
CA ASN A 30 5.45 2.31 11.83
C ASN A 30 6.62 2.64 10.89
N ILE A 31 6.87 1.80 9.89
CA ILE A 31 7.91 2.03 8.88
C ILE A 31 7.69 3.37 8.16
N ARG A 32 6.47 3.67 7.76
CA ARG A 32 6.14 4.94 7.11
C ARG A 32 6.33 6.13 8.01
N MET A 33 5.97 6.00 9.29
CA MET A 33 6.12 7.08 10.27
C MET A 33 7.58 7.36 10.64
N GLN A 34 8.47 6.38 10.57
CA GLN A 34 9.89 6.56 10.83
C GLN A 34 10.61 7.33 9.72
N ARG A 35 10.14 7.21 8.49
CA ARG A 35 10.84 7.67 7.28
C ARG A 35 10.72 9.16 7.01
N GLU A 36 9.62 9.77 7.32
CA GLU A 36 9.37 11.16 6.94
C GLU A 36 9.99 12.12 7.95
N SER A 37 10.92 12.95 7.51
CA SER A 37 11.48 14.03 8.32
C SER A 37 10.50 15.22 8.40
N LEU A 38 10.54 16.01 9.47
CA LEU A 38 9.79 17.26 9.60
C LEU A 38 10.01 18.22 8.42
N SER A 39 11.18 18.18 7.77
CA SER A 39 11.49 19.01 6.60
C SER A 39 10.76 18.54 5.33
N SER A 40 10.56 17.23 5.16
CA SER A 40 9.75 16.65 4.10
C SER A 40 8.29 17.00 4.28
N ASP A 41 7.79 16.90 5.51
CA ASP A 41 6.41 17.29 5.85
C ASP A 41 6.16 18.77 5.57
N LEU A 42 7.08 19.66 5.91
CA LEU A 42 6.97 21.10 5.62
C LEU A 42 6.94 21.41 4.12
N LYS A 43 7.74 20.73 3.28
CA LYS A 43 7.68 20.88 1.83
C LYS A 43 6.34 20.40 1.26
N ASN A 44 5.85 19.26 1.75
CA ASN A 44 4.56 18.70 1.37
C ASN A 44 3.40 19.61 1.79
N LEU A 45 3.49 20.22 2.97
CA LEU A 45 2.51 21.19 3.49
C LEU A 45 2.47 22.49 2.68
N ALA A 46 3.61 22.96 2.14
CA ALA A 46 3.63 24.10 1.22
C ALA A 46 2.84 23.80 -0.08
N GLY A 47 2.84 22.53 -0.54
CA GLY A 47 2.00 22.06 -1.64
C GLY A 47 0.50 22.15 -1.33
N VAL A 48 0.09 21.76 -0.12
CA VAL A 48 -1.30 21.85 0.35
C VAL A 48 -1.80 23.31 0.34
N ILE A 49 -0.97 24.27 0.77
CA ILE A 49 -1.33 25.71 0.76
C ILE A 49 -1.50 26.23 -0.67
N LYS A 50 -0.60 25.82 -1.59
CA LYS A 50 -0.67 26.28 -2.99
C LYS A 50 -1.86 25.71 -3.76
N GLY A 51 -2.26 24.46 -3.46
CA GLY A 51 -3.38 23.78 -4.15
C GLY A 51 -4.76 24.12 -3.62
N ASN A 52 -4.89 24.79 -2.49
CA ASN A 52 -6.19 25.04 -1.86
C ASN A 52 -6.76 26.42 -2.21
N LYS A 53 -8.02 26.45 -2.70
CA LYS A 53 -8.73 27.70 -3.02
C LYS A 53 -8.97 28.57 -1.78
N ASN A 54 -9.02 27.98 -0.59
CA ASN A 54 -9.18 28.71 0.68
C ASN A 54 -7.88 28.69 1.49
N ARG A 55 -6.99 29.65 1.22
CA ARG A 55 -5.65 29.74 1.82
C ARG A 55 -5.64 29.84 3.35
N VAL A 56 -6.71 30.42 3.94
CA VAL A 56 -6.82 30.58 5.40
C VAL A 56 -7.10 29.22 6.06
N SER A 57 -7.98 28.41 5.49
CA SER A 57 -8.25 27.05 5.97
C SER A 57 -7.02 26.17 5.80
N ALA A 58 -6.37 26.21 4.63
CA ALA A 58 -5.14 25.46 4.37
C ALA A 58 -4.01 25.81 5.35
N MET A 59 -3.86 27.07 5.70
CA MET A 59 -2.87 27.53 6.67
C MET A 59 -3.18 27.04 8.10
N LYS A 60 -4.46 27.04 8.51
CA LYS A 60 -4.87 26.46 9.79
C LYS A 60 -4.61 24.95 9.85
N ASP A 61 -4.94 24.23 8.79
CA ASP A 61 -4.68 22.79 8.66
C ASP A 61 -3.17 22.49 8.70
N THR A 62 -2.37 23.30 8.01
CA THR A 62 -0.90 23.22 8.02
C THR A 62 -0.32 23.39 9.42
N VAL A 63 -0.76 24.43 10.14
CA VAL A 63 -0.32 24.69 11.52
C VAL A 63 -0.75 23.55 12.44
N LYS A 64 -1.97 23.03 12.28
CA LYS A 64 -2.48 21.92 13.08
C LYS A 64 -1.66 20.63 12.84
N ILE A 65 -1.34 20.32 11.59
CA ILE A 65 -0.50 19.18 11.22
C ILE A 65 0.92 19.35 11.82
N ALA A 66 1.51 20.52 11.71
CA ALA A 66 2.82 20.83 12.24
C ALA A 66 2.88 20.74 13.78
N LEU A 67 1.82 21.20 14.47
CA LEU A 67 1.73 21.20 15.93
C LEU A 67 1.37 19.82 16.51
N SER A 68 0.53 19.05 15.83
CA SER A 68 0.18 17.69 16.28
C SER A 68 1.36 16.72 16.15
N GLY A 69 2.31 17.06 15.29
CA GLY A 69 3.40 16.15 14.95
C GLY A 69 2.86 14.82 14.44
N ARG A 70 3.53 13.71 14.73
CA ARG A 70 3.08 12.35 14.38
C ARG A 70 2.41 11.61 15.53
N ARG A 71 2.28 12.27 16.68
CA ARG A 71 1.72 11.66 17.90
C ARG A 71 0.29 11.16 17.75
N TYR A 72 -0.46 11.67 16.75
CA TYR A 72 -1.82 11.19 16.48
C TYR A 72 -1.86 9.74 15.96
N MET A 73 -0.72 9.21 15.49
CA MET A 73 -0.57 7.81 15.10
C MET A 73 -0.02 6.93 16.23
N ASP A 74 0.42 7.52 17.33
CA ASP A 74 0.84 6.76 18.52
C ASP A 74 -0.37 5.97 19.01
N ASN A 75 -0.22 4.67 19.22
CA ASN A 75 -1.27 3.73 19.62
C ASN A 75 -2.32 3.40 18.53
N VAL A 76 -2.11 3.77 17.27
CA VAL A 76 -2.93 3.31 16.15
C VAL A 76 -2.33 2.02 15.59
N GLU A 77 -3.01 0.89 15.82
CA GLU A 77 -2.56 -0.40 15.29
C GLU A 77 -2.81 -0.52 13.79
N TYR A 78 -4.06 -0.40 13.37
CA TYR A 78 -4.47 -0.44 11.97
C TYR A 78 -5.07 0.89 11.58
N SER A 79 -4.76 1.38 10.39
CA SER A 79 -5.36 2.60 9.87
C SER A 79 -5.94 2.40 8.47
N VAL A 80 -6.97 3.20 8.14
CA VAL A 80 -7.49 3.33 6.78
C VAL A 80 -7.55 4.79 6.40
N HIS A 81 -7.03 5.11 5.23
CA HIS A 81 -7.02 6.44 4.65
C HIS A 81 -8.03 6.48 3.50
N LEU A 82 -8.99 7.36 3.60
CA LEU A 82 -10.13 7.45 2.72
C LEU A 82 -10.16 8.81 2.05
N ILE A 83 -10.33 8.84 0.73
CA ILE A 83 -10.54 10.07 -0.04
C ILE A 83 -11.84 9.87 -0.81
N LEU A 84 -12.70 10.86 -0.76
CA LEU A 84 -13.92 10.90 -1.54
C LEU A 84 -14.04 12.23 -2.28
N GLU A 85 -14.55 12.17 -3.49
CA GLU A 85 -14.80 13.33 -4.35
C GLU A 85 -16.26 13.33 -4.79
N GLU A 86 -16.95 14.39 -4.52
CA GLU A 86 -18.36 14.52 -4.81
C GLU A 86 -18.66 15.81 -5.59
N LYS A 87 -19.73 15.79 -6.36
CA LYS A 87 -20.13 16.94 -7.17
C LYS A 87 -20.60 18.14 -6.33
N THR A 88 -21.13 17.87 -5.14
CA THR A 88 -21.68 18.90 -4.24
C THR A 88 -21.18 18.73 -2.82
N GLN A 89 -21.14 19.82 -2.06
CA GLN A 89 -20.79 19.79 -0.64
C GLN A 89 -21.78 18.96 0.19
N GLU A 90 -23.05 18.94 -0.20
CA GLU A 90 -24.10 18.19 0.48
C GLU A 90 -23.88 16.67 0.32
N SER A 91 -23.63 16.19 -0.92
CA SER A 91 -23.33 14.79 -1.16
C SER A 91 -22.05 14.35 -0.45
N ALA A 92 -20.99 15.17 -0.49
CA ALA A 92 -19.77 14.91 0.24
C ALA A 92 -20.00 14.73 1.75
N THR A 93 -20.82 15.62 2.33
CA THR A 93 -21.15 15.55 3.77
C THR A 93 -21.92 14.26 4.09
N THR A 94 -22.87 13.88 3.23
CA THR A 94 -23.66 12.65 3.41
C THR A 94 -22.76 11.41 3.34
N SER A 95 -21.89 11.32 2.33
CA SER A 95 -20.95 10.23 2.17
C SER A 95 -19.97 10.11 3.36
N ILE A 96 -19.45 11.25 3.86
CA ILE A 96 -18.58 11.27 5.05
C ILE A 96 -19.31 10.75 6.29
N VAL A 97 -20.56 11.15 6.52
CA VAL A 97 -21.35 10.67 7.67
C VAL A 97 -21.54 9.16 7.61
N GLU A 98 -21.84 8.62 6.43
CA GLU A 98 -22.00 7.17 6.26
C GLU A 98 -20.68 6.42 6.43
N VAL A 99 -19.58 6.93 5.87
CA VAL A 99 -18.24 6.37 6.08
C VAL A 99 -17.87 6.31 7.56
N LYS A 100 -18.07 7.42 8.30
CA LYS A 100 -17.84 7.48 9.74
C LYS A 100 -18.70 6.46 10.48
N ARG A 101 -19.97 6.32 10.12
CA ARG A 101 -20.90 5.35 10.70
C ARG A 101 -20.39 3.91 10.50
N ILE A 102 -19.89 3.58 9.31
CA ILE A 102 -19.34 2.25 8.98
C ILE A 102 -18.08 1.99 9.82
N CYS A 103 -17.15 2.95 9.87
CA CYS A 103 -15.89 2.80 10.63
C CYS A 103 -16.16 2.64 12.12
N ASN A 104 -17.04 3.47 12.70
CA ASN A 104 -17.42 3.39 14.10
C ASN A 104 -18.07 2.04 14.45
N HIS A 105 -18.93 1.50 13.58
CA HIS A 105 -19.52 0.17 13.74
C HIS A 105 -18.50 -0.98 13.73
N ALA A 106 -17.37 -0.77 13.06
CA ALA A 106 -16.25 -1.69 13.03
C ALA A 106 -15.27 -1.48 14.21
N GLY A 107 -15.58 -0.59 15.15
CA GLY A 107 -14.74 -0.28 16.31
C GLY A 107 -13.60 0.71 16.00
N GLY A 108 -13.64 1.35 14.83
CA GLY A 108 -12.68 2.40 14.45
C GLY A 108 -13.06 3.76 15.02
N SER A 109 -12.08 4.64 15.07
CA SER A 109 -12.27 6.06 15.42
C SER A 109 -11.57 6.96 14.41
N GLU A 110 -12.11 8.16 14.23
CA GLU A 110 -11.50 9.16 13.35
C GLU A 110 -10.21 9.68 13.96
N ILE A 111 -9.17 9.75 13.14
CA ILE A 111 -7.88 10.37 13.48
C ILE A 111 -7.64 11.59 12.58
N GLU A 112 -6.54 12.31 12.80
CA GLU A 112 -6.17 13.47 11.98
C GLU A 112 -5.97 13.08 10.52
N SER A 113 -6.59 13.78 9.60
CA SER A 113 -6.63 13.49 8.15
C SER A 113 -5.48 14.11 7.35
N SER A 114 -4.30 14.28 7.95
CA SER A 114 -3.12 14.87 7.30
C SER A 114 -2.60 14.02 6.15
N ILE A 115 -2.51 12.70 6.32
CA ILE A 115 -1.98 11.79 5.29
C ILE A 115 -2.82 11.85 4.00
N PRO A 116 -4.15 11.68 4.02
CA PRO A 116 -4.97 11.84 2.82
C PRO A 116 -4.82 13.21 2.14
N LYS A 117 -4.74 14.30 2.93
CA LYS A 117 -4.54 15.65 2.40
C LYS A 117 -3.20 15.80 1.67
N ILE A 118 -2.12 15.26 2.22
CA ILE A 118 -0.80 15.29 1.60
C ILE A 118 -0.80 14.47 0.30
N LEU A 119 -1.33 13.25 0.32
CA LEU A 119 -1.44 12.39 -0.85
C LEU A 119 -2.24 13.07 -1.98
N ARG A 120 -3.33 13.73 -1.63
CA ARG A 120 -4.16 14.44 -2.62
C ARG A 120 -3.48 15.68 -3.18
N ALA A 121 -2.72 16.41 -2.37
CA ALA A 121 -2.00 17.60 -2.79
C ALA A 121 -0.79 17.28 -3.70
N ASN A 122 -0.20 16.10 -3.54
CA ASN A 122 0.99 15.67 -4.26
C ASN A 122 0.81 14.27 -4.85
N PRO A 123 -0.03 14.10 -5.89
CA PRO A 123 -0.32 12.77 -6.46
C PRO A 123 0.87 12.14 -7.18
N PHE A 124 1.85 12.96 -7.60
CA PHE A 124 3.06 12.53 -8.30
C PHE A 124 4.28 12.84 -7.43
N THR A 125 4.53 12.00 -6.44
CA THR A 125 5.72 12.10 -5.59
C THR A 125 6.88 11.28 -6.17
N PRO A 126 8.15 11.64 -5.85
CA PRO A 126 9.29 10.77 -6.15
C PRO A 126 9.10 9.37 -5.55
N LEU A 127 9.71 8.37 -6.19
CA LEU A 127 9.58 6.96 -5.79
C LEU A 127 10.43 6.62 -4.54
N ASN A 128 10.46 7.53 -3.58
CA ASN A 128 11.21 7.35 -2.35
C ASN A 128 10.80 6.10 -1.56
N ASN A 129 9.57 5.62 -1.76
CA ASN A 129 9.00 4.51 -1.01
C ASN A 129 9.50 3.12 -1.43
N ILE A 130 10.34 3.02 -2.47
CA ILE A 130 10.97 1.75 -2.85
C ILE A 130 12.18 1.36 -1.97
N ILE A 131 12.54 2.22 -1.02
CA ILE A 131 13.55 1.94 0.01
C ILE A 131 12.90 2.08 1.39
N GLY A 132 13.20 1.24 2.34
CA GLY A 132 12.79 1.34 3.74
C GLY A 132 13.48 2.49 4.48
N PRO A 133 13.07 2.80 5.71
CA PRO A 133 13.58 3.96 6.46
C PRO A 133 15.07 3.87 6.78
N ARG A 134 15.63 2.68 6.89
CA ARG A 134 17.06 2.46 7.10
C ARG A 134 17.84 2.16 5.83
N GLY A 135 17.17 2.01 4.67
CA GLY A 135 17.77 1.64 3.40
C GLY A 135 17.46 0.21 2.95
N GLU A 136 16.55 -0.48 3.63
CA GLU A 136 16.09 -1.80 3.20
C GLU A 136 15.44 -1.74 1.82
N ARG A 137 15.59 -2.77 1.00
CA ARG A 137 14.82 -2.91 -0.24
C ARG A 137 13.36 -3.15 0.09
N TRP A 138 12.48 -2.41 -0.57
CA TRP A 138 11.04 -2.61 -0.55
C TRP A 138 10.66 -3.61 -1.64
N MET A 139 10.20 -4.78 -1.25
CA MET A 139 9.89 -5.90 -2.16
C MET A 139 8.44 -6.36 -1.98
N PRO A 140 7.48 -5.69 -2.63
CA PRO A 140 6.07 -6.02 -2.51
C PRO A 140 5.67 -7.20 -3.37
N ILE A 141 4.52 -7.77 -3.01
CA ILE A 141 3.76 -8.71 -3.83
C ILE A 141 2.29 -8.57 -3.47
N HIS A 142 1.39 -8.59 -4.43
CA HIS A 142 -0.03 -8.39 -4.15
C HIS A 142 -0.90 -9.51 -4.70
N VAL A 143 -2.07 -9.65 -4.10
CA VAL A 143 -3.17 -10.48 -4.59
C VAL A 143 -4.46 -9.67 -4.59
N ILE A 144 -5.28 -9.86 -5.62
CA ILE A 144 -6.64 -9.34 -5.71
C ILE A 144 -7.59 -10.52 -5.53
N ILE A 145 -8.49 -10.41 -4.57
CA ILE A 145 -9.45 -11.44 -4.23
C ILE A 145 -10.85 -10.83 -4.03
N PRO A 146 -11.90 -11.62 -4.11
CA PRO A 146 -13.23 -11.15 -3.70
C PRO A 146 -13.26 -10.73 -2.22
N HIS A 147 -14.00 -9.68 -1.90
CA HIS A 147 -14.17 -9.20 -0.51
C HIS A 147 -14.53 -10.30 0.49
N SER A 148 -15.32 -11.29 0.06
CA SER A 148 -15.74 -12.41 0.91
C SER A 148 -14.62 -13.35 1.32
N LYS A 149 -13.49 -13.35 0.58
CA LYS A 149 -12.31 -14.19 0.86
C LYS A 149 -11.20 -13.44 1.59
N ALA A 150 -11.29 -12.13 1.75
CA ALA A 150 -10.18 -11.31 2.26
C ALA A 150 -9.66 -11.74 3.63
N ASN A 151 -10.57 -11.99 4.59
CA ASN A 151 -10.18 -12.40 5.93
C ASN A 151 -9.53 -13.79 5.97
N GLN A 152 -10.05 -14.73 5.18
CA GLN A 152 -9.45 -16.07 5.06
C GLN A 152 -8.07 -15.98 4.45
N ALA A 153 -7.92 -15.29 3.33
CA ALA A 153 -6.64 -15.10 2.65
C ALA A 153 -5.58 -14.47 3.58
N MET A 154 -5.96 -13.44 4.35
CA MET A 154 -5.04 -12.83 5.31
C MET A 154 -4.55 -13.82 6.38
N ARG A 155 -5.44 -14.66 6.91
CA ARG A 155 -5.05 -15.70 7.87
C ARG A 155 -4.09 -16.73 7.26
N GLU A 156 -4.34 -17.16 6.03
CA GLU A 156 -3.48 -18.13 5.33
C GLU A 156 -2.11 -17.51 5.02
N ILE A 157 -2.05 -16.24 4.60
CA ILE A 157 -0.80 -15.49 4.43
C ILE A 157 -0.02 -15.41 5.75
N GLN A 158 -0.69 -15.03 6.84
CA GLN A 158 -0.04 -14.97 8.16
C GLN A 158 0.47 -16.34 8.62
N GLN A 159 -0.28 -17.41 8.39
CA GLN A 159 0.15 -18.77 8.71
C GLN A 159 1.37 -19.19 7.90
N LEU A 160 1.43 -18.84 6.63
CA LEU A 160 2.60 -19.11 5.79
C LEU A 160 3.82 -18.37 6.33
N LEU A 161 3.71 -17.06 6.57
CA LEU A 161 4.82 -16.25 7.07
C LEU A 161 5.29 -16.71 8.46
N ALA A 162 4.38 -17.12 9.33
CA ALA A 162 4.69 -17.62 10.67
C ALA A 162 5.59 -18.87 10.65
N LYS A 163 5.49 -19.73 9.62
CA LYS A 163 6.39 -20.89 9.44
C LYS A 163 7.85 -20.47 9.23
N HIS A 164 8.07 -19.26 8.79
CA HIS A 164 9.39 -18.73 8.47
C HIS A 164 9.87 -17.63 9.43
N GLN A 165 9.13 -17.37 10.53
CA GLN A 165 9.39 -16.26 11.44
C GLN A 165 10.83 -16.25 11.96
N ASP A 166 11.36 -17.38 12.41
CA ASP A 166 12.75 -17.49 12.90
C ASP A 166 13.78 -17.07 11.82
N LYS A 167 13.50 -17.41 10.56
CA LYS A 167 14.39 -17.03 9.44
C LYS A 167 14.27 -15.56 9.10
N LEU A 168 13.07 -15.00 9.15
CA LEU A 168 12.82 -13.59 8.96
C LEU A 168 13.54 -12.77 10.03
N ASP A 169 13.39 -13.13 11.29
CA ASP A 169 14.02 -12.46 12.44
C ASP A 169 15.55 -12.54 12.36
N LYS A 170 16.09 -13.72 12.09
CA LYS A 170 17.54 -13.94 11.95
C LYS A 170 18.15 -13.07 10.86
N ASN A 171 17.44 -12.87 9.74
CA ASN A 171 17.90 -12.06 8.62
C ASN A 171 17.41 -10.61 8.69
N LYS A 172 16.74 -10.21 9.78
CA LYS A 172 16.21 -8.86 9.99
C LYS A 172 15.28 -8.38 8.86
N ILE A 173 14.56 -9.31 8.23
CA ILE A 173 13.59 -9.00 7.19
C ILE A 173 12.27 -8.68 7.87
N GLY A 174 11.79 -7.46 7.67
CA GLY A 174 10.47 -7.06 8.15
C GLY A 174 9.39 -7.32 7.11
N VAL A 175 8.18 -7.59 7.58
CA VAL A 175 7.01 -7.77 6.69
C VAL A 175 5.87 -6.91 7.21
N GLY A 176 5.37 -6.04 6.36
CA GLY A 176 4.17 -5.25 6.59
C GLY A 176 3.14 -5.46 5.51
N PHE A 177 1.94 -4.91 5.70
CA PHE A 177 0.84 -5.11 4.78
C PHE A 177 0.18 -3.78 4.38
N LEU A 178 0.04 -3.61 3.07
CA LEU A 178 -0.84 -2.61 2.50
C LEU A 178 -2.14 -3.29 2.05
N TYR A 179 -3.24 -2.62 2.31
CA TYR A 179 -4.57 -3.06 1.88
C TYR A 179 -5.19 -1.99 1.00
N THR A 180 -5.89 -2.39 -0.05
CA THR A 180 -6.70 -1.47 -0.83
C THR A 180 -7.91 -2.20 -1.43
N VAL A 181 -8.76 -1.47 -2.10
CA VAL A 181 -9.92 -2.03 -2.79
C VAL A 181 -9.90 -1.61 -4.26
N ILE A 182 -10.43 -2.47 -5.13
CA ILE A 182 -10.56 -2.20 -6.55
C ILE A 182 -12.04 -2.23 -6.89
N SER A 183 -12.58 -1.07 -7.25
CA SER A 183 -14.01 -0.91 -7.49
C SER A 183 -14.81 -1.46 -6.29
N ASN A 184 -15.95 -2.05 -6.51
CA ASN A 184 -16.84 -2.59 -5.47
C ASN A 184 -16.72 -4.11 -5.25
N ASN A 185 -15.81 -4.81 -5.92
CA ASN A 185 -15.72 -6.26 -5.92
C ASN A 185 -14.35 -6.85 -5.57
N GLY A 186 -13.28 -6.09 -5.70
CA GLY A 186 -11.91 -6.55 -5.47
C GLY A 186 -11.32 -6.01 -4.16
N PHE A 187 -10.71 -6.90 -3.38
CA PHE A 187 -9.91 -6.58 -2.20
C PHE A 187 -8.46 -6.94 -2.48
N VAL A 188 -7.55 -6.02 -2.23
CA VAL A 188 -6.11 -6.20 -2.41
C VAL A 188 -5.44 -6.40 -1.08
N ILE A 189 -4.64 -7.45 -0.97
CA ILE A 189 -3.69 -7.64 0.13
C ILE A 189 -2.29 -7.60 -0.49
N GLU A 190 -1.44 -6.73 0.02
CA GLU A 190 -0.07 -6.56 -0.46
C GLU A 190 0.92 -6.75 0.69
N PRO A 191 1.45 -7.97 0.90
CA PRO A 191 2.63 -8.18 1.72
C PRO A 191 3.82 -7.42 1.15
N VAL A 192 4.51 -6.68 2.01
CA VAL A 192 5.69 -5.88 1.68
C VAL A 192 6.85 -6.34 2.52
N PHE A 193 7.89 -6.86 1.87
CA PHE A 193 9.13 -7.23 2.53
C PHE A 193 10.10 -6.04 2.55
N PHE A 194 10.66 -5.78 3.71
CA PHE A 194 11.76 -4.85 3.91
C PHE A 194 13.03 -5.65 4.13
N THR A 195 13.82 -5.80 3.07
CA THR A 195 14.97 -6.72 3.03
C THR A 195 16.25 -5.93 3.18
N PRO A 196 17.06 -6.18 4.23
CA PRO A 196 18.38 -5.58 4.38
C PRO A 196 19.34 -6.10 3.30
N ASP A 197 19.50 -5.36 2.23
CA ASP A 197 20.32 -5.71 1.08
C ASP A 197 20.84 -4.44 0.39
N SER A 198 21.92 -4.55 -0.39
CA SER A 198 22.45 -3.43 -1.15
C SER A 198 21.42 -2.88 -2.13
N ILE A 199 21.40 -1.58 -2.33
CA ILE A 199 20.52 -0.93 -3.30
C ILE A 199 21.03 -1.12 -4.73
N ASP A 200 20.10 -1.26 -5.68
CA ASP A 200 20.41 -1.37 -7.12
C ASP A 200 20.46 0.01 -7.79
N GLU A 201 20.91 0.05 -9.05
CA GLU A 201 20.96 1.30 -9.84
C GLU A 201 19.60 1.98 -9.93
N ILE A 202 18.50 1.22 -10.04
CA ILE A 202 17.15 1.80 -10.07
C ILE A 202 16.85 2.64 -8.83
N HIS A 203 17.30 2.22 -7.66
CA HIS A 203 17.10 2.98 -6.41
C HIS A 203 17.88 4.31 -6.46
N LYS A 204 19.09 4.28 -7.02
CA LYS A 204 19.93 5.49 -7.16
C LYS A 204 19.34 6.49 -8.14
N GLU A 205 18.68 6.01 -9.20
CA GLU A 205 18.09 6.85 -10.23
C GLU A 205 16.76 7.50 -9.82
N VAL A 206 15.94 6.81 -8.99
CA VAL A 206 14.56 7.26 -8.75
C VAL A 206 14.30 7.78 -7.33
N VAL A 207 15.20 7.50 -6.39
CA VAL A 207 15.13 8.01 -5.01
C VAL A 207 15.89 9.32 -4.90
N GLU A 208 15.32 10.30 -4.23
CA GLU A 208 15.96 11.60 -4.05
C GLU A 208 17.30 11.49 -3.31
N ASP A 209 18.31 12.20 -3.82
CA ASP A 209 19.67 12.26 -3.24
C ASP A 209 19.69 12.58 -1.74
N GLY A 210 18.76 13.43 -1.30
CA GLY A 210 18.66 13.81 0.11
C GLY A 210 18.26 12.65 1.01
N ILE A 211 17.55 11.64 0.47
CA ILE A 211 17.22 10.41 1.19
C ILE A 211 18.40 9.46 1.14
N LEU A 212 18.96 9.21 -0.05
CA LEU A 212 20.09 8.30 -0.25
C LEU A 212 21.29 8.63 0.63
N LYS A 213 21.53 9.93 0.91
CA LYS A 213 22.63 10.39 1.78
C LYS A 213 22.40 10.13 3.27
N ASN A 214 21.16 9.86 3.67
CA ASN A 214 20.76 9.73 5.09
C ASN A 214 20.32 8.32 5.47
N ILE A 215 20.32 7.36 4.54
CA ILE A 215 20.01 5.96 4.82
C ILE A 215 21.27 5.16 5.15
N GLU A 216 21.08 4.05 5.85
CA GLU A 216 22.12 3.03 6.02
C GLU A 216 22.40 2.34 4.67
N CYS A 217 23.66 2.19 4.30
CA CYS A 217 24.06 1.43 3.14
C CYS A 217 24.28 -0.02 3.56
N PHE A 218 23.32 -0.89 3.26
CA PHE A 218 23.51 -2.32 3.46
C PHE A 218 24.47 -2.89 2.43
N GLU A 219 25.31 -3.83 2.85
CA GLU A 219 26.14 -4.63 1.96
C GLU A 219 25.27 -5.61 1.18
N ASP A 220 25.85 -6.20 0.09
CA ASP A 220 25.19 -7.25 -0.69
C ASP A 220 24.84 -8.45 0.20
N ASN A 221 23.56 -8.79 0.26
CA ASN A 221 23.03 -9.80 1.16
C ASN A 221 22.22 -10.86 0.39
N PRO A 222 22.91 -11.78 -0.32
CA PRO A 222 22.25 -12.80 -1.11
C PRO A 222 21.39 -13.77 -0.27
N VAL A 223 21.69 -13.92 1.02
CA VAL A 223 20.91 -14.78 1.92
C VAL A 223 19.55 -14.19 2.21
N ALA A 224 19.49 -12.91 2.62
CA ALA A 224 18.22 -12.22 2.86
C ALA A 224 17.42 -12.09 1.57
N ARG A 225 18.06 -11.70 0.47
CA ARG A 225 17.44 -11.62 -0.86
C ARG A 225 16.87 -12.95 -1.32
N GLY A 226 17.62 -14.04 -1.18
CA GLY A 226 17.18 -15.39 -1.51
C GLY A 226 15.98 -15.85 -0.68
N LEU A 227 15.98 -15.60 0.64
CA LEU A 227 14.85 -15.89 1.51
C LEU A 227 13.60 -15.10 1.11
N THR A 228 13.73 -13.80 0.89
CA THR A 228 12.60 -12.95 0.44
C THR A 228 12.02 -13.47 -0.87
N ASN A 229 12.85 -13.82 -1.85
CA ASN A 229 12.36 -14.36 -3.11
C ASN A 229 11.65 -15.71 -2.92
N THR A 230 12.19 -16.60 -2.09
CA THR A 230 11.53 -17.88 -1.77
C THR A 230 10.13 -17.64 -1.18
N LEU A 231 10.01 -16.75 -0.21
CA LEU A 231 8.73 -16.42 0.41
C LEU A 231 7.74 -15.78 -0.58
N ARG A 232 8.24 -14.96 -1.49
CA ARG A 232 7.39 -14.40 -2.55
C ARG A 232 6.85 -15.48 -3.48
N TYR A 233 7.64 -16.50 -3.84
CA TYR A 233 7.16 -17.63 -4.64
C TYR A 233 6.15 -18.48 -3.87
N GLU A 234 6.39 -18.78 -2.58
CA GLU A 234 5.42 -19.50 -1.75
C GLU A 234 4.11 -18.73 -1.61
N LEU A 235 4.16 -17.39 -1.52
CA LEU A 235 2.97 -16.54 -1.53
C LEU A 235 2.26 -16.55 -2.89
N PHE A 236 2.98 -16.62 -4.01
CA PHE A 236 2.36 -16.78 -5.33
C PHE A 236 1.55 -18.06 -5.42
N ASP A 237 2.12 -19.18 -5.00
CA ASP A 237 1.43 -20.46 -5.01
C ASP A 237 0.17 -20.38 -4.12
N LEU A 238 0.29 -19.83 -2.92
CA LEU A 238 -0.86 -19.59 -2.04
C LEU A 238 -1.92 -18.69 -2.71
N PHE A 239 -1.53 -17.61 -3.38
CA PHE A 239 -2.46 -16.71 -4.06
C PHE A 239 -3.23 -17.41 -5.17
N GLU A 240 -2.59 -18.31 -5.92
CA GLU A 240 -3.24 -19.14 -6.92
C GLU A 240 -4.24 -20.10 -6.28
N ASP A 241 -3.86 -20.79 -5.19
CA ASP A 241 -4.70 -21.77 -4.49
C ASP A 241 -5.99 -21.14 -3.95
N ILE A 242 -5.93 -19.90 -3.46
CA ILE A 242 -7.12 -19.17 -3.00
C ILE A 242 -7.94 -18.54 -4.14
N GLY A 243 -7.49 -18.68 -5.38
CA GLY A 243 -8.14 -18.13 -6.57
C GLY A 243 -7.96 -16.62 -6.72
N GLY A 244 -6.80 -16.11 -6.29
CA GLY A 244 -6.40 -14.73 -6.45
C GLY A 244 -5.94 -14.40 -7.87
N VAL A 245 -6.04 -13.13 -8.23
CA VAL A 245 -5.52 -12.59 -9.49
C VAL A 245 -4.58 -11.43 -9.22
N HIS A 246 -3.85 -11.00 -10.25
CA HIS A 246 -2.88 -9.91 -10.16
C HIS A 246 -3.22 -8.81 -11.16
N MET A 247 -2.96 -7.55 -10.78
CA MET A 247 -3.15 -6.41 -11.68
C MET A 247 -1.93 -6.12 -12.56
N GLN A 248 -0.78 -6.68 -12.21
CA GLN A 248 0.45 -6.47 -12.95
C GLN A 248 0.77 -7.66 -13.85
N ILE A 249 1.28 -7.36 -15.04
CA ILE A 249 1.82 -8.31 -16.00
C ILE A 249 3.34 -8.22 -15.90
N GLY A 250 4.01 -9.35 -15.87
CA GLY A 250 5.47 -9.37 -15.85
C GLY A 250 6.03 -10.68 -15.29
N LYS A 251 7.35 -10.74 -15.18
CA LYS A 251 8.04 -11.95 -14.74
C LYS A 251 7.80 -12.33 -13.26
N SER A 252 7.33 -11.36 -12.47
CA SER A 252 7.08 -11.56 -11.03
C SER A 252 5.67 -12.05 -10.71
N TYR A 253 4.78 -12.14 -11.68
CA TYR A 253 3.38 -12.53 -11.46
C TYR A 253 2.95 -13.57 -12.49
N ASN A 254 2.24 -14.61 -12.04
CA ASN A 254 1.71 -15.67 -12.89
C ASN A 254 0.41 -15.24 -13.58
N PHE A 255 0.49 -14.17 -14.39
CA PHE A 255 -0.68 -13.57 -15.04
C PHE A 255 -1.55 -14.59 -15.78
N ARG A 256 -0.93 -15.53 -16.49
CA ARG A 256 -1.64 -16.57 -17.25
C ARG A 256 -2.51 -17.47 -16.37
N LYS A 257 -2.00 -17.86 -15.20
CA LYS A 257 -2.71 -18.80 -14.31
C LYS A 257 -3.96 -18.17 -13.67
N GLY A 258 -4.01 -16.85 -13.55
CA GLY A 258 -5.19 -16.13 -13.08
C GLY A 258 -6.30 -15.97 -14.12
N LEU A 259 -6.10 -16.43 -15.37
CA LEU A 259 -7.03 -16.29 -16.48
C LEU A 259 -7.64 -17.64 -16.88
N ASN A 260 -8.93 -17.62 -17.25
CA ASN A 260 -9.52 -18.75 -17.93
C ASN A 260 -8.95 -18.90 -19.35
N ILE A 261 -9.12 -20.09 -19.95
CA ILE A 261 -8.50 -20.41 -21.24
C ILE A 261 -9.01 -19.52 -22.37
N GLU A 262 -10.27 -19.12 -22.34
CA GLU A 262 -10.89 -18.27 -23.35
C GLU A 262 -10.28 -16.86 -23.34
N SER A 263 -10.12 -16.28 -22.16
CA SER A 263 -9.47 -14.97 -21.98
C SER A 263 -8.00 -15.02 -22.40
N TRP A 264 -7.29 -16.11 -22.05
CA TRP A 264 -5.92 -16.31 -22.48
C TRP A 264 -5.79 -16.38 -24.00
N ASN A 265 -6.63 -17.15 -24.68
CA ASN A 265 -6.62 -17.27 -26.14
C ASN A 265 -6.82 -15.92 -26.84
N VAL A 266 -7.68 -15.05 -26.30
CA VAL A 266 -7.86 -13.69 -26.83
C VAL A 266 -6.55 -12.88 -26.71
N ILE A 267 -5.87 -12.94 -25.57
CA ILE A 267 -4.61 -12.25 -25.34
C ILE A 267 -3.51 -12.77 -26.27
N GLU A 268 -3.39 -14.09 -26.43
CA GLU A 268 -2.43 -14.70 -27.36
C GLU A 268 -2.69 -14.28 -28.82
N ASN A 269 -3.93 -14.24 -29.25
CA ASN A 269 -4.28 -13.78 -30.58
C ASN A 269 -3.90 -12.31 -30.80
N ILE A 270 -4.14 -11.43 -29.80
CA ILE A 270 -3.72 -10.04 -29.86
C ILE A 270 -2.18 -9.99 -29.94
N LYS A 271 -1.47 -10.72 -29.04
CA LYS A 271 -0.02 -10.75 -29.04
C LYS A 271 0.54 -11.21 -30.39
N HIS A 272 0.04 -12.30 -30.96
CA HIS A 272 0.45 -12.78 -32.27
C HIS A 272 0.24 -11.73 -33.38
N THR A 273 -0.83 -10.95 -33.29
CA THR A 273 -1.14 -9.91 -34.27
C THR A 273 -0.13 -8.73 -34.21
N VAL A 274 0.23 -8.29 -32.99
CA VAL A 274 1.08 -7.13 -32.80
C VAL A 274 2.57 -7.46 -32.67
N ASP A 275 2.89 -8.71 -32.33
CA ASP A 275 4.26 -9.24 -32.17
C ASP A 275 4.37 -10.63 -32.83
N PRO A 276 4.24 -10.71 -34.19
CA PRO A 276 4.23 -12.00 -34.89
C PRO A 276 5.57 -12.77 -34.78
N ASN A 277 6.64 -12.10 -34.45
CA ASN A 277 7.97 -12.71 -34.29
C ASN A 277 8.35 -13.03 -32.84
N GLY A 278 7.48 -12.73 -31.88
CA GLY A 278 7.71 -13.00 -30.47
C GLY A 278 8.92 -12.27 -29.87
N LEU A 279 9.12 -11.03 -30.25
CA LEU A 279 10.27 -10.22 -29.83
C LEU A 279 10.06 -9.50 -28.48
N ILE A 280 8.81 -9.39 -28.03
CA ILE A 280 8.39 -8.67 -26.82
C ILE A 280 7.77 -9.66 -25.82
#